data_64698d4222fe16af775e4a196ec524e4
#
_entry.id   64698d4222fe16af775e4a196ec524e4
#
_cell.length_a   1.000
_cell.length_b   1.000
_cell.length_c   1.000
_cell.angle_alpha   90.00
_cell.angle_beta   90.00
_cell.angle_gamma   90.00
#
_symmetry.space_group_name_H-M   'P 1'
#
loop_
_entity.id
_entity.type
_entity.pdbx_description
1 polymer ?
#
loop_
_entity_poly.entity_id
_entity_poly.type
_entity_poly.pdbx_seq_one_letter_code
_entity_poly.pdbx_strand_id
1 'polypeptide(L)'
;RSGQLNILNKLGCIISTKYPTINNPFEDEVSYAKRVLDGIEPDETIFALLYEPDEETINNWTVDDTVLKQSNPVALEIAEIWEDLVKKRAKAIAVESVRENFLTKHCNIIYQGMGTESYIDVNEVMSCKVAKINWTGRKVYIGVDLAMTNDNCAVAMVSEDDNEILADVFAFIPEGRIEEK
;
A
#
# COMPACT_ATOMS: atom_id res chain seq x y z
N ARG A 1 23.13 -2.98 1.63
CA ARG A 1 24.09 -4.12 1.54
C ARG A 1 25.47 -3.73 0.97
N SER A 2 25.58 -2.69 0.17
CA SER A 2 26.86 -2.27 -0.44
C SER A 2 27.93 -1.86 0.59
N GLY A 3 27.55 -1.30 1.73
CA GLY A 3 28.47 -0.92 2.81
C GLY A 3 29.17 -2.08 3.53
N GLN A 4 28.81 -3.33 3.25
CA GLN A 4 29.38 -4.53 3.91
C GLN A 4 30.30 -5.33 2.99
N LEU A 5 30.67 -4.82 1.82
CA LEU A 5 31.49 -5.55 0.84
C LEU A 5 32.81 -6.06 1.42
N ASN A 6 33.44 -5.30 2.33
CA ASN A 6 34.74 -5.61 2.92
C ASN A 6 34.65 -6.41 4.23
N ILE A 7 33.47 -6.85 4.65
CA ILE A 7 33.26 -7.61 5.87
C ILE A 7 33.11 -9.09 5.52
N LEU A 8 34.00 -9.94 6.05
CA LEU A 8 33.98 -11.39 5.76
C LEU A 8 32.75 -12.09 6.36
N ASN A 9 32.38 -11.74 7.59
CA ASN A 9 31.26 -12.32 8.31
C ASN A 9 30.10 -11.33 8.39
N LYS A 10 29.52 -11.02 7.24
CA LYS A 10 28.38 -10.09 7.15
C LYS A 10 27.06 -10.80 7.42
N LEU A 11 26.20 -10.16 8.20
CA LEU A 11 24.82 -10.59 8.43
C LEU A 11 23.87 -9.43 8.08
N GLY A 12 22.87 -9.71 7.27
CA GLY A 12 21.73 -8.84 7.05
C GLY A 12 20.49 -9.47 7.67
N CYS A 13 19.74 -8.73 8.46
CA CYS A 13 18.48 -9.18 9.03
C CYS A 13 17.36 -8.22 8.58
N ILE A 14 16.28 -8.78 8.05
CA ILE A 14 15.08 -8.04 7.65
C ILE A 14 13.94 -8.54 8.52
N ILE A 15 13.30 -7.65 9.27
CA ILE A 15 12.09 -7.92 10.04
C ILE A 15 11.05 -6.93 9.59
N SER A 16 9.98 -7.40 8.95
CA SER A 16 8.93 -6.55 8.41
C SER A 16 7.59 -7.28 8.30
N THR A 17 6.55 -6.54 8.00
CA THR A 17 5.22 -7.04 7.61
C THR A 17 4.90 -6.60 6.19
N LYS A 18 3.83 -7.10 5.59
CA LYS A 18 3.39 -6.68 4.25
C LYS A 18 3.13 -5.19 4.17
N TYR A 19 3.26 -4.65 2.97
CA TYR A 19 2.87 -3.29 2.61
C TYR A 19 1.55 -3.30 1.82
N PRO A 20 0.81 -2.19 1.79
CA PRO A 20 -0.42 -2.10 1.00
C PRO A 20 -0.20 -2.25 -0.50
N THR A 21 0.97 -1.85 -0.99
CA THR A 21 1.32 -1.88 -2.41
C THR A 21 2.12 -3.13 -2.76
N ILE A 22 1.78 -3.77 -3.89
CA ILE A 22 2.47 -4.95 -4.40
C ILE A 22 3.88 -4.59 -4.91
N ASN A 23 4.01 -3.46 -5.59
CA ASN A 23 5.28 -3.05 -6.18
C ASN A 23 6.16 -2.34 -5.16
N ASN A 24 6.85 -3.10 -4.34
CA ASN A 24 7.83 -2.56 -3.39
C ASN A 24 9.01 -3.55 -3.26
N PRO A 25 10.23 -3.06 -2.95
CA PRO A 25 11.43 -3.89 -2.86
C PRO A 25 11.36 -5.02 -1.83
N PHE A 26 10.49 -4.92 -0.84
CA PHE A 26 10.32 -5.96 0.18
C PHE A 26 9.60 -7.19 -0.41
N GLU A 27 8.63 -7.00 -1.32
CA GLU A 27 7.96 -8.12 -1.99
C GLU A 27 8.89 -8.90 -2.91
N ASP A 28 9.87 -8.26 -3.52
CA ASP A 28 10.92 -8.94 -4.30
C ASP A 28 11.76 -9.85 -3.40
N GLU A 29 12.16 -9.36 -2.21
CA GLU A 29 12.90 -10.15 -1.22
C GLU A 29 12.07 -11.31 -0.68
N VAL A 30 10.76 -11.10 -0.42
CA VAL A 30 9.84 -12.17 0.01
C VAL A 30 9.66 -13.22 -1.08
N SER A 31 9.46 -12.79 -2.32
CA SER A 31 9.31 -13.69 -3.47
C SER A 31 10.57 -14.53 -3.71
N TYR A 32 11.74 -13.92 -3.57
CA TYR A 32 13.01 -14.64 -3.64
C TYR A 32 13.15 -15.66 -2.49
N ALA A 33 12.82 -15.26 -1.26
CA ALA A 33 12.84 -16.15 -0.11
C ALA A 33 11.90 -17.34 -0.27
N LYS A 34 10.70 -17.15 -0.82
CA LYS A 34 9.77 -18.26 -1.14
C LYS A 34 10.39 -19.25 -2.12
N ARG A 35 11.00 -18.76 -3.21
CA ARG A 35 11.66 -19.64 -4.19
C ARG A 35 12.81 -20.45 -3.58
N VAL A 36 13.53 -19.88 -2.60
CA VAL A 36 14.55 -20.61 -1.86
C VAL A 36 13.94 -21.67 -0.96
N LEU A 37 12.88 -21.35 -0.22
CA LEU A 37 12.15 -22.28 0.64
C LEU A 37 11.50 -23.44 -0.16
N ASP A 38 11.02 -23.16 -1.36
CA ASP A 38 10.45 -24.16 -2.27
C ASP A 38 11.51 -24.99 -3.00
N GLY A 39 12.79 -24.71 -2.77
CA GLY A 39 13.90 -25.42 -3.42
C GLY A 39 14.11 -25.10 -4.89
N ILE A 40 13.45 -24.04 -5.40
CA ILE A 40 13.59 -23.57 -6.79
C ILE A 40 14.92 -22.85 -6.97
N GLU A 41 15.33 -22.05 -5.98
CA GLU A 41 16.62 -21.35 -5.98
C GLU A 41 17.54 -21.97 -4.93
N PRO A 42 18.73 -22.48 -5.33
CA PRO A 42 19.69 -23.02 -4.39
C PRO A 42 20.53 -21.91 -3.74
N ASP A 43 20.06 -21.32 -2.66
CA ASP A 43 20.80 -20.31 -1.90
C ASP A 43 20.88 -20.65 -0.42
N GLU A 44 22.01 -21.25 -0.02
CA GLU A 44 22.29 -21.62 1.37
C GLU A 44 22.64 -20.42 2.28
N THR A 45 22.76 -19.23 1.71
CA THR A 45 23.09 -18.00 2.47
C THR A 45 21.86 -17.31 3.04
N ILE A 46 20.66 -17.72 2.64
CA ILE A 46 19.39 -17.17 3.09
C ILE A 46 18.72 -18.10 4.09
N PHE A 47 18.35 -17.53 5.21
CA PHE A 47 17.40 -18.11 6.15
C PHE A 47 16.16 -17.22 6.18
N ALA A 48 14.97 -17.80 5.96
CA ALA A 48 13.71 -17.07 5.96
C ALA A 48 12.65 -17.76 6.81
N LEU A 49 11.90 -16.96 7.55
CA LEU A 49 10.67 -17.35 8.23
C LEU A 49 9.57 -16.42 7.76
N LEU A 50 8.59 -16.98 7.07
CA LEU A 50 7.46 -16.24 6.51
C LEU A 50 6.18 -16.68 7.22
N TYR A 51 5.60 -15.77 7.98
CA TYR A 51 4.34 -15.99 8.70
C TYR A 51 3.21 -15.29 7.96
N GLU A 52 2.62 -15.97 7.02
CA GLU A 52 1.52 -15.47 6.20
C GLU A 52 0.45 -16.56 6.06
N PRO A 53 -0.83 -16.19 5.86
CA PRO A 53 -1.90 -17.15 5.67
C PRO A 53 -1.81 -17.78 4.28
N ASP A 54 -2.32 -19.01 4.17
CA ASP A 54 -2.47 -19.69 2.90
C ASP A 54 -3.43 -18.93 1.97
N GLU A 55 -3.16 -18.92 0.67
CA GLU A 55 -3.96 -18.19 -0.32
C GLU A 55 -5.45 -18.58 -0.27
N GLU A 56 -5.78 -19.82 0.04
CA GLU A 56 -7.14 -20.33 0.14
C GLU A 56 -7.92 -19.71 1.33
N THR A 57 -7.22 -19.32 2.39
CA THR A 57 -7.81 -18.78 3.62
C THR A 57 -7.92 -17.26 3.62
N ILE A 58 -7.15 -16.56 2.80
CA ILE A 58 -7.07 -15.09 2.77
C ILE A 58 -8.45 -14.44 2.64
N ASN A 59 -9.29 -14.95 1.75
CA ASN A 59 -10.62 -14.38 1.50
C ASN A 59 -11.60 -14.57 2.68
N ASN A 60 -11.29 -15.48 3.60
CA ASN A 60 -12.09 -15.79 4.77
C ASN A 60 -11.59 -15.10 6.05
N TRP A 61 -10.72 -14.11 5.94
CA TRP A 61 -10.08 -13.43 7.06
C TRP A 61 -11.05 -12.90 8.13
N THR A 62 -12.30 -12.63 7.74
CA THR A 62 -13.34 -12.12 8.66
C THR A 62 -13.84 -13.14 9.65
N VAL A 63 -13.79 -14.43 9.30
CA VAL A 63 -14.38 -15.53 10.08
C VAL A 63 -13.40 -16.66 10.38
N ASP A 64 -12.37 -16.85 9.57
CA ASP A 64 -11.41 -17.94 9.74
C ASP A 64 -10.25 -17.54 10.65
N ASP A 65 -10.15 -18.20 11.78
CA ASP A 65 -9.08 -17.99 12.75
C ASP A 65 -7.71 -18.47 12.24
N THR A 66 -7.69 -19.34 11.23
CA THR A 66 -6.45 -19.87 10.64
C THR A 66 -5.58 -18.73 10.10
N VAL A 67 -6.20 -17.71 9.52
CA VAL A 67 -5.51 -16.50 9.04
C VAL A 67 -4.69 -15.82 10.15
N LEU A 68 -5.29 -15.67 11.33
CA LEU A 68 -4.59 -15.05 12.45
C LEU A 68 -3.52 -15.96 13.05
N LYS A 69 -3.78 -17.27 13.11
CA LYS A 69 -2.86 -18.26 13.68
C LYS A 69 -1.60 -18.40 12.83
N GLN A 70 -1.73 -18.46 11.51
CA GLN A 70 -0.61 -18.59 10.60
C GLN A 70 0.27 -17.33 10.59
N SER A 71 -0.35 -16.15 10.69
CA SER A 71 0.37 -14.88 10.69
C SER A 71 0.97 -14.51 12.04
N ASN A 72 0.49 -15.08 13.15
CA ASN A 72 0.88 -14.70 14.50
C ASN A 72 1.11 -15.92 15.40
N PRO A 73 2.15 -16.71 15.20
CA PRO A 73 2.38 -17.93 15.97
C PRO A 73 2.52 -17.67 17.48
N VAL A 74 3.05 -16.55 17.91
CA VAL A 74 3.17 -16.17 19.32
C VAL A 74 1.81 -16.01 19.99
N ALA A 75 0.78 -15.64 19.25
CA ALA A 75 -0.58 -15.54 19.80
C ALA A 75 -1.19 -16.90 20.17
N LEU A 76 -0.62 -18.01 19.71
CA LEU A 76 -1.03 -19.36 20.14
C LEU A 76 -0.56 -19.69 21.55
N GLU A 77 0.50 -19.03 22.01
CA GLU A 77 1.12 -19.24 23.32
C GLU A 77 0.63 -18.22 24.36
N ILE A 78 0.15 -17.04 23.92
CA ILE A 78 -0.19 -15.92 24.79
C ILE A 78 -1.64 -15.50 24.56
N ALA A 79 -2.54 -15.84 25.49
CA ALA A 79 -3.97 -15.61 25.36
C ALA A 79 -4.35 -14.13 25.19
N GLU A 80 -3.65 -13.22 25.86
CA GLU A 80 -3.89 -11.78 25.79
C GLU A 80 -3.62 -11.23 24.39
N ILE A 81 -2.59 -11.76 23.68
CA ILE A 81 -2.29 -11.38 22.30
C ILE A 81 -3.39 -11.88 21.37
N TRP A 82 -3.85 -13.12 21.59
CA TRP A 82 -4.95 -13.69 20.82
C TRP A 82 -6.23 -12.86 20.94
N GLU A 83 -6.62 -12.52 22.17
CA GLU A 83 -7.80 -11.70 22.43
C GLU A 83 -7.70 -10.31 21.77
N ASP A 84 -6.54 -9.69 21.80
CA ASP A 84 -6.30 -8.39 21.15
C ASP A 84 -6.43 -8.49 19.63
N LEU A 85 -5.88 -9.54 19.02
CA LEU A 85 -6.01 -9.79 17.58
C LEU A 85 -7.47 -9.98 17.16
N VAL A 86 -8.24 -10.75 17.93
CA VAL A 86 -9.68 -10.96 17.67
C VAL A 86 -10.46 -9.64 17.77
N LYS A 87 -10.17 -8.81 18.78
CA LYS A 87 -10.77 -7.46 18.92
C LYS A 87 -10.41 -6.55 17.75
N LYS A 88 -9.15 -6.57 17.32
CA LYS A 88 -8.70 -5.80 16.16
C LYS A 88 -9.36 -6.26 14.86
N ARG A 89 -9.53 -7.59 14.67
CA ARG A 89 -10.28 -8.13 13.54
C ARG A 89 -11.71 -7.64 13.52
N ALA A 90 -12.42 -7.72 14.65
CA ALA A 90 -13.78 -7.22 14.76
C ALA A 90 -13.89 -5.73 14.40
N LYS A 91 -12.92 -4.92 14.84
CA LYS A 91 -12.86 -3.50 14.48
C LYS A 91 -12.59 -3.30 12.98
N ALA A 92 -11.69 -4.08 12.37
CA ALA A 92 -11.38 -3.99 10.94
C ALA A 92 -12.55 -4.43 10.03
N ILE A 93 -13.41 -5.32 10.53
CA ILE A 93 -14.65 -5.69 9.85
C ILE A 93 -15.62 -4.51 9.86
N ALA A 94 -15.80 -3.88 11.01
CA ALA A 94 -16.78 -2.81 11.21
C ALA A 94 -16.32 -1.44 10.64
N VAL A 95 -15.00 -1.17 10.59
CA VAL A 95 -14.43 0.13 10.23
C VAL A 95 -13.43 -0.05 9.11
N GLU A 96 -13.79 0.42 7.92
CA GLU A 96 -13.00 0.22 6.71
C GLU A 96 -11.61 0.90 6.76
N SER A 97 -11.54 2.11 7.32
CA SER A 97 -10.28 2.88 7.41
C SER A 97 -9.18 2.21 8.24
N VAL A 98 -9.50 1.22 9.09
CA VAL A 98 -8.48 0.48 9.86
C VAL A 98 -8.17 -0.90 9.26
N ARG A 99 -8.93 -1.32 8.24
CA ARG A 99 -8.83 -2.65 7.62
C ARG A 99 -7.49 -2.89 6.96
N GLU A 100 -7.01 -1.92 6.19
CA GLU A 100 -5.70 -2.01 5.53
C GLU A 100 -4.58 -2.25 6.53
N ASN A 101 -4.54 -1.44 7.59
CA ASN A 101 -3.52 -1.60 8.63
C ASN A 101 -3.63 -2.98 9.32
N PHE A 102 -4.84 -3.45 9.61
CA PHE A 102 -5.05 -4.77 10.21
C PHE A 102 -4.56 -5.88 9.30
N LEU A 103 -4.97 -5.90 8.03
CA LEU A 103 -4.62 -6.95 7.09
C LEU A 103 -3.11 -6.97 6.78
N THR A 104 -2.50 -5.82 6.57
CA THR A 104 -1.06 -5.75 6.26
C THR A 104 -0.17 -6.02 7.46
N LYS A 105 -0.51 -5.49 8.65
CA LYS A 105 0.35 -5.53 9.83
C LYS A 105 0.11 -6.72 10.75
N HIS A 106 -1.12 -7.24 10.79
CA HIS A 106 -1.46 -8.35 11.67
C HIS A 106 -1.77 -9.66 10.93
N CYS A 107 -2.10 -9.59 9.65
CA CYS A 107 -2.37 -10.79 8.87
C CYS A 107 -1.33 -11.06 7.78
N ASN A 108 -0.38 -10.15 7.55
CA ASN A 108 0.57 -10.23 6.44
C ASN A 108 -0.11 -10.47 5.07
N ILE A 109 -1.29 -9.89 4.90
CA ILE A 109 -2.05 -9.91 3.64
C ILE A 109 -1.83 -8.58 2.92
N ILE A 110 -1.45 -8.64 1.64
CA ILE A 110 -1.49 -7.44 0.82
C ILE A 110 -2.96 -7.09 0.60
N TYR A 111 -3.41 -6.05 1.23
CA TYR A 111 -4.74 -5.52 1.02
C TYR A 111 -4.63 -4.37 0.02
N GLN A 112 -4.95 -4.68 -1.21
CA GLN A 112 -5.43 -3.67 -2.13
C GLN A 112 -6.87 -3.41 -1.70
N GLY A 113 -7.03 -2.52 -0.70
CA GLY A 113 -8.33 -1.97 -0.38
C GLY A 113 -8.95 -1.55 -1.69
N MET A 114 -10.26 -1.69 -1.86
CA MET A 114 -10.96 -1.30 -3.09
C MET A 114 -10.34 -0.02 -3.61
N GLY A 115 -9.50 -0.17 -4.63
CA GLY A 115 -8.51 0.72 -5.19
C GLY A 115 -8.48 2.06 -4.52
N THR A 116 -7.51 2.24 -3.63
CA THR A 116 -7.33 3.48 -2.94
C THR A 116 -8.51 3.84 -2.02
N GLU A 117 -8.22 4.33 -0.85
CA GLU A 117 -8.97 5.44 -0.29
C GLU A 117 -8.90 6.60 -1.30
N SER A 118 -9.47 6.40 -2.47
CA SER A 118 -9.77 7.48 -3.37
C SER A 118 -10.87 8.24 -2.67
N TYR A 119 -10.58 9.44 -2.26
CA TYR A 119 -11.56 10.38 -1.70
C TYR A 119 -12.84 10.45 -2.56
N ILE A 120 -12.72 10.12 -3.85
CA ILE A 120 -13.79 10.06 -4.84
C ILE A 120 -13.55 8.85 -5.76
N ASP A 121 -14.62 8.14 -6.14
CA ASP A 121 -14.54 7.08 -7.14
C ASP A 121 -14.00 7.64 -8.48
N VAL A 122 -12.96 6.99 -9.02
CA VAL A 122 -12.33 7.40 -10.28
C VAL A 122 -13.33 7.42 -11.43
N ASN A 123 -14.29 6.49 -11.45
CA ASN A 123 -15.31 6.45 -12.50
C ASN A 123 -16.26 7.66 -12.40
N GLU A 124 -16.59 8.10 -11.18
CA GLU A 124 -17.36 9.32 -10.97
C GLU A 124 -16.60 10.56 -11.48
N VAL A 125 -15.31 10.68 -11.14
CA VAL A 125 -14.44 11.74 -11.67
C VAL A 125 -14.37 11.70 -13.19
N MET A 126 -14.18 10.50 -13.77
CA MET A 126 -14.10 10.35 -15.23
C MET A 126 -15.43 10.67 -15.93
N SER A 127 -16.57 10.44 -15.27
CA SER A 127 -17.89 10.81 -15.81
C SER A 127 -18.10 12.33 -15.91
N CYS A 128 -17.41 13.08 -15.05
CA CYS A 128 -17.42 14.55 -15.06
C CYS A 128 -16.48 15.16 -16.13
N LYS A 129 -15.69 14.33 -16.82
CA LYS A 129 -14.68 14.81 -17.76
C LYS A 129 -15.34 15.48 -18.98
N VAL A 130 -14.94 16.73 -19.25
CA VAL A 130 -15.31 17.48 -20.45
C VAL A 130 -14.12 17.60 -21.40
N ALA A 131 -14.39 17.69 -22.70
CA ALA A 131 -13.35 17.72 -23.72
C ALA A 131 -12.48 19.01 -23.66
N LYS A 132 -13.08 20.13 -23.31
CA LYS A 132 -12.42 21.42 -23.20
C LYS A 132 -13.25 22.39 -22.35
N ILE A 133 -12.57 23.10 -21.46
CA ILE A 133 -13.17 24.16 -20.66
C ILE A 133 -12.86 25.52 -21.32
N ASN A 134 -13.88 26.33 -21.50
CA ASN A 134 -13.69 27.72 -21.93
C ASN A 134 -13.62 28.65 -20.70
N TRP A 135 -12.42 29.13 -20.43
CA TRP A 135 -12.12 29.99 -19.28
C TRP A 135 -12.36 31.49 -19.56
N THR A 136 -12.62 31.87 -20.81
CA THR A 136 -12.76 33.28 -21.19
C THR A 136 -13.94 33.96 -20.50
N GLY A 137 -13.67 35.04 -19.78
CA GLY A 137 -14.67 35.83 -19.09
C GLY A 137 -15.15 35.23 -17.77
N ARG A 138 -14.63 34.08 -17.34
CA ARG A 138 -14.94 33.46 -16.05
C ARG A 138 -14.09 34.02 -14.94
N LYS A 139 -14.66 34.10 -13.74
CA LYS A 139 -13.88 34.31 -12.51
C LYS A 139 -13.21 32.97 -12.14
N VAL A 140 -11.89 32.96 -12.07
CA VAL A 140 -11.12 31.75 -11.80
C VAL A 140 -10.42 31.87 -10.46
N TYR A 141 -10.54 30.83 -9.64
CA TYR A 141 -9.76 30.65 -8.42
C TYR A 141 -8.61 29.72 -8.75
N ILE A 142 -7.41 30.06 -8.29
CA ILE A 142 -6.20 29.26 -8.53
C ILE A 142 -5.67 28.79 -7.21
N GLY A 143 -5.52 27.46 -7.08
CA GLY A 143 -4.81 26.81 -5.99
C GLY A 143 -3.45 26.33 -6.47
N VAL A 144 -2.41 26.53 -5.69
CA VAL A 144 -1.03 26.12 -6.02
C VAL A 144 -0.46 25.35 -4.85
N ASP A 145 0.00 24.13 -5.12
CA ASP A 145 0.77 23.31 -4.20
C ASP A 145 2.19 23.18 -4.74
N LEU A 146 3.16 23.71 -3.97
CA LEU A 146 4.57 23.74 -4.36
C LEU A 146 5.39 22.85 -3.42
N ALA A 147 6.12 21.94 -4.00
CA ALA A 147 7.10 21.15 -3.30
C ALA A 147 8.51 21.72 -3.49
N MET A 148 9.30 21.75 -2.42
CA MET A 148 10.69 22.22 -2.49
C MET A 148 11.69 21.15 -2.90
N THR A 149 11.38 19.87 -2.66
CA THR A 149 12.27 18.73 -2.98
C THR A 149 11.48 17.46 -3.25
N ASN A 150 11.78 16.79 -4.35
CA ASN A 150 11.34 15.41 -4.68
C ASN A 150 9.85 15.08 -4.53
N ASP A 151 8.98 16.05 -4.39
CA ASP A 151 7.54 15.87 -4.35
C ASP A 151 6.89 16.49 -5.60
N ASN A 152 5.65 16.12 -5.88
CA ASN A 152 4.92 16.65 -7.03
C ASN A 152 4.42 18.06 -6.73
N CYS A 153 4.43 18.92 -7.73
CA CYS A 153 3.74 20.21 -7.67
C CYS A 153 2.41 20.12 -8.41
N ALA A 154 1.42 20.87 -7.98
CA ALA A 154 0.14 20.96 -8.67
C ALA A 154 -0.38 22.39 -8.74
N VAL A 155 -1.05 22.69 -9.83
CA VAL A 155 -1.83 23.93 -10.02
C VAL A 155 -3.26 23.55 -10.37
N ALA A 156 -4.20 23.97 -9.56
CA ALA A 156 -5.62 23.78 -9.82
C ALA A 156 -6.28 25.09 -10.21
N MET A 157 -7.14 25.05 -11.19
CA MET A 157 -7.99 26.16 -11.62
C MET A 157 -9.45 25.78 -11.41
N VAL A 158 -10.22 26.62 -10.73
CA VAL A 158 -11.64 26.38 -10.47
C VAL A 158 -12.45 27.61 -10.82
N SER A 159 -13.58 27.40 -11.48
CA SER A 159 -14.59 28.44 -11.72
C SER A 159 -15.94 27.92 -11.28
N GLU A 160 -16.67 28.73 -10.56
CA GLU A 160 -18.03 28.46 -10.14
C GLU A 160 -18.98 29.29 -10.98
N ASP A 161 -20.04 28.67 -11.44
CA ASP A 161 -21.16 29.25 -12.13
C ASP A 161 -22.45 28.76 -11.45
N ASP A 162 -23.59 29.44 -11.64
CA ASP A 162 -24.83 29.16 -10.90
C ASP A 162 -25.30 27.68 -10.94
N ASN A 163 -24.82 26.89 -11.90
CA ASN A 163 -25.26 25.51 -12.11
C ASN A 163 -24.10 24.46 -12.16
N GLU A 164 -22.84 24.90 -12.21
CA GLU A 164 -21.73 23.96 -12.37
C GLU A 164 -20.44 24.48 -11.75
N ILE A 165 -19.59 23.54 -11.34
CA ILE A 165 -18.22 23.82 -10.95
C ILE A 165 -17.31 23.22 -12.02
N LEU A 166 -16.50 24.07 -12.65
CA LEU A 166 -15.48 23.65 -13.61
C LEU A 166 -14.13 23.61 -12.91
N ALA A 167 -13.40 22.51 -13.06
CA ALA A 167 -12.08 22.35 -12.49
C ALA A 167 -11.11 21.78 -13.52
N ASP A 168 -9.88 22.27 -13.50
CA ASP A 168 -8.76 21.71 -14.25
C ASP A 168 -7.53 21.68 -13.36
N VAL A 169 -6.71 20.61 -13.49
CA VAL A 169 -5.55 20.41 -12.66
C VAL A 169 -4.34 20.07 -13.51
N PHE A 170 -3.26 20.79 -13.29
CA PHE A 170 -1.95 20.57 -13.90
C PHE A 170 -1.00 20.02 -12.84
N ALA A 171 -0.58 18.76 -13.01
CA ALA A 171 0.41 18.13 -12.15
C ALA A 171 1.80 18.17 -12.81
N PHE A 172 2.80 18.53 -12.03
CA PHE A 172 4.20 18.60 -12.47
C PHE A 172 5.01 17.59 -11.65
N ILE A 173 5.58 16.62 -12.33
CA ILE A 173 6.41 15.58 -11.72
C ILE A 173 7.88 15.97 -11.91
N PRO A 174 8.71 16.00 -10.86
CA PRO A 174 10.14 16.27 -10.99
C PRO A 174 10.81 15.24 -11.92
N GLU A 175 11.70 15.73 -12.78
CA GLU A 175 12.37 14.92 -13.82
C GLU A 175 13.09 13.69 -13.24
N GLY A 176 13.67 13.79 -12.05
CA GLY A 176 14.34 12.68 -11.36
C GLY A 176 13.41 11.58 -10.83
N ARG A 177 12.08 11.72 -10.94
CA ARG A 177 11.09 10.67 -10.62
C ARG A 177 10.54 9.94 -11.84
N ILE A 178 10.84 10.43 -13.02
CA ILE A 178 10.47 9.75 -14.25
C ILE A 178 11.58 8.73 -14.52
N GLU A 179 11.37 7.48 -14.10
CA GLU A 179 12.25 6.39 -14.54
C GLU A 179 12.10 6.23 -16.05
N GLU A 180 13.20 6.39 -16.78
CA GLU A 180 13.28 5.99 -18.17
C GLU A 180 13.02 4.48 -18.25
N LYS A 181 11.90 4.11 -18.88
CA LYS A 181 11.58 2.71 -19.22
C LYS A 181 12.28 2.31 -20.48
#